data_d257db209a12e2fa8aab1af7f7591142
#
_entry.id   d257db209a12e2fa8aab1af7f7591142
#
_cell.length_a   1.000
_cell.length_b   1.000
_cell.length_c   1.000
_cell.angle_alpha   90.00
_cell.angle_beta   90.00
_cell.angle_gamma   90.00
#
_symmetry.space_group_name_H-M   'P 1'
#
loop_
_entity.id
_entity.type
_entity.pdbx_description
1 polymer ?
#
loop_
_entity_poly.entity_id
_entity_poly.type
_entity_poly.pdbx_seq_one_letter_code
_entity_poly.pdbx_strand_id
1 'polypeptide(L)'
;MIVPLTSVSPAPRIDILLPAKERFSPSNAGAISGVVRDLVQASRAAKQFRIIGTAVKTSLMPEHFTGLLPKMRWLNGHNIGLAAAYLDLIHRTGSPDLVEVHSRCHVARYLAQKRPSLNVTLYLHNDPRQMKGGRSVSERRHLLRKLAGIICVSDYIRNCFLDGLDDCGDLASKVGVARNGAHRWLKQPPTKENFILLAGRMVPEKGILECATAIAQVLPHHPGWALIIAGAKRFEESAPGSYEDKIANAIAPLKERAKMLGFIPIADMRDWQARAAISACPSLWHDPMPKAVLESLAAGCALITTRRGGIPEAAEGRALIIESPSVENFANGFDKLLGDTDFRQNLQQIAWQDFPFTDTAMAEAADQLRLQALIGSR
;
A
#
# COMPACT_ATOMS: atom_id res chain seq x y z
N MET A 1 -15.31 -46.05 23.82
CA MET A 1 -16.25 -45.42 22.85
C MET A 1 -15.56 -44.22 22.28
N ILE A 2 -14.95 -44.37 21.08
CA ILE A 2 -14.25 -43.30 20.40
C ILE A 2 -15.31 -42.47 19.72
N VAL A 3 -15.52 -41.21 20.18
CA VAL A 3 -16.38 -40.25 19.50
C VAL A 3 -15.68 -39.89 18.19
N PRO A 4 -16.29 -40.11 17.02
CA PRO A 4 -15.68 -39.69 15.75
C PRO A 4 -15.65 -38.18 15.71
N LEU A 5 -14.46 -37.61 15.45
CA LEU A 5 -14.23 -36.21 15.06
C LEU A 5 -14.93 -35.99 13.71
N THR A 6 -16.21 -35.62 13.78
CA THR A 6 -17.03 -35.31 12.60
C THR A 6 -16.97 -33.83 12.28
N SER A 7 -16.76 -33.58 11.00
CA SER A 7 -16.90 -32.36 10.23
C SER A 7 -15.87 -31.27 10.50
N VAL A 8 -14.75 -31.39 9.79
CA VAL A 8 -14.02 -30.20 9.37
C VAL A 8 -14.98 -29.38 8.51
N SER A 9 -15.53 -28.31 9.09
CA SER A 9 -16.33 -27.36 8.32
C SER A 9 -15.50 -26.92 7.11
N PRO A 10 -16.07 -26.88 5.89
CA PRO A 10 -15.32 -26.47 4.72
C PRO A 10 -14.72 -25.09 4.99
N ALA A 11 -13.47 -24.92 4.58
CA ALA A 11 -12.74 -23.66 4.78
C ALA A 11 -13.54 -22.50 4.15
N PRO A 12 -13.67 -21.36 4.84
CA PRO A 12 -14.56 -20.27 4.43
C PRO A 12 -14.12 -19.66 3.10
N ARG A 13 -15.05 -19.47 2.16
CA ARG A 13 -14.79 -18.77 0.90
C ARG A 13 -14.83 -17.26 1.10
N ILE A 14 -13.79 -16.57 0.68
CA ILE A 14 -13.62 -15.13 0.81
C ILE A 14 -13.52 -14.49 -0.57
N ASP A 15 -14.43 -13.59 -0.88
CA ASP A 15 -14.41 -12.81 -2.10
C ASP A 15 -13.82 -11.42 -1.86
N ILE A 16 -12.72 -11.08 -2.52
CA ILE A 16 -12.08 -9.76 -2.47
C ILE A 16 -12.58 -8.92 -3.64
N LEU A 17 -13.29 -7.83 -3.36
CA LEU A 17 -13.82 -6.92 -4.39
C LEU A 17 -12.93 -5.70 -4.53
N LEU A 18 -12.26 -5.60 -5.68
CA LEU A 18 -11.39 -4.48 -6.04
C LEU A 18 -12.18 -3.25 -6.52
N PRO A 19 -11.61 -2.04 -6.40
CA PRO A 19 -12.15 -0.86 -7.07
C PRO A 19 -12.24 -1.06 -8.58
N ALA A 20 -13.32 -0.60 -9.22
CA ALA A 20 -13.56 -0.86 -10.65
C ALA A 20 -12.49 -0.27 -11.61
N LYS A 21 -11.76 0.77 -11.18
CA LYS A 21 -10.65 1.35 -11.95
C LYS A 21 -9.30 0.70 -11.65
N GLU A 22 -9.24 -0.14 -10.62
CA GLU A 22 -8.03 -0.90 -10.29
C GLU A 22 -7.86 -2.03 -11.31
N ARG A 23 -6.70 -2.09 -11.96
CA ARG A 23 -6.39 -3.11 -12.94
C ARG A 23 -5.55 -4.21 -12.29
N PHE A 24 -6.12 -5.39 -12.14
CA PHE A 24 -5.41 -6.56 -11.59
C PHE A 24 -4.60 -7.27 -12.68
N SER A 25 -3.66 -6.53 -13.29
CA SER A 25 -2.89 -6.95 -14.48
C SER A 25 -1.41 -6.61 -14.33
N PRO A 26 -0.49 -7.45 -14.82
CA PRO A 26 0.96 -7.21 -14.74
C PRO A 26 1.39 -5.88 -15.37
N SER A 27 0.74 -5.44 -16.45
CA SER A 27 1.15 -4.25 -17.21
C SER A 27 0.77 -2.92 -16.55
N ASN A 28 -0.27 -2.88 -15.69
CA ASN A 28 -0.76 -1.62 -15.12
C ASN A 28 -1.48 -1.79 -13.77
N ALA A 29 -0.95 -2.68 -12.94
CA ALA A 29 -1.42 -2.86 -11.56
C ALA A 29 -1.22 -1.57 -10.74
N GLY A 30 -2.29 -1.14 -10.07
CA GLY A 30 -2.19 -0.09 -9.06
C GLY A 30 -1.66 -0.63 -7.72
N ALA A 31 -1.50 0.28 -6.75
CA ALA A 31 -0.99 -0.08 -5.43
C ALA A 31 -1.87 -1.10 -4.69
N ILE A 32 -3.20 -1.00 -4.83
CA ILE A 32 -4.15 -1.93 -4.20
C ILE A 32 -4.00 -3.33 -4.80
N SER A 33 -3.85 -3.45 -6.12
CA SER A 33 -3.60 -4.73 -6.79
C SER A 33 -2.34 -5.41 -6.27
N GLY A 34 -1.26 -4.64 -6.06
CA GLY A 34 -0.01 -5.15 -5.48
C GLY A 34 -0.21 -5.66 -4.05
N VAL A 35 -0.90 -4.90 -3.19
CA VAL A 35 -1.19 -5.32 -1.81
C VAL A 35 -2.06 -6.57 -1.77
N VAL A 36 -3.12 -6.64 -2.59
CA VAL A 36 -4.02 -7.81 -2.65
C VAL A 36 -3.27 -9.06 -3.13
N ARG A 37 -2.41 -8.93 -4.16
CA ARG A 37 -1.57 -10.04 -4.61
C ARG A 37 -0.68 -10.55 -3.47
N ASP A 38 0.09 -9.66 -2.84
CA ASP A 38 1.04 -10.02 -1.78
C ASP A 38 0.30 -10.65 -0.58
N LEU A 39 -0.86 -10.10 -0.23
CA LEU A 39 -1.70 -10.59 0.85
C LEU A 39 -2.25 -12.00 0.58
N VAL A 40 -2.77 -12.26 -0.62
CA VAL A 40 -3.29 -13.59 -0.99
C VAL A 40 -2.16 -14.60 -1.10
N GLN A 41 -1.01 -14.23 -1.68
CA GLN A 41 0.15 -15.12 -1.80
C GLN A 41 0.75 -15.50 -0.44
N ALA A 42 0.76 -14.60 0.53
CA ALA A 42 1.32 -14.83 1.85
C ALA A 42 0.33 -15.48 2.84
N SER A 43 -0.97 -15.46 2.54
CA SER A 43 -2.00 -16.04 3.42
C SER A 43 -1.96 -17.56 3.44
N ARG A 44 -2.12 -18.15 4.62
CA ARG A 44 -2.33 -19.60 4.79
C ARG A 44 -3.66 -20.07 4.19
N ALA A 45 -4.60 -19.14 4.02
CA ALA A 45 -5.91 -19.35 3.44
C ALA A 45 -5.95 -19.08 1.91
N ALA A 46 -4.81 -19.01 1.22
CA ALA A 46 -4.71 -18.60 -0.18
C ALA A 46 -5.77 -19.23 -1.10
N LYS A 47 -6.01 -20.54 -0.98
CA LYS A 47 -6.98 -21.29 -1.80
C LYS A 47 -8.44 -20.90 -1.58
N GLN A 48 -8.76 -20.14 -0.53
CA GLN A 48 -10.11 -19.72 -0.17
C GLN A 48 -10.51 -18.39 -0.82
N PHE A 49 -9.54 -17.67 -1.41
CA PHE A 49 -9.78 -16.35 -1.99
C PHE A 49 -10.21 -16.41 -3.44
N ARG A 50 -11.23 -15.60 -3.76
CA ARG A 50 -11.60 -15.24 -5.11
C ARG A 50 -11.51 -13.73 -5.25
N ILE A 51 -10.69 -13.23 -6.17
CA ILE A 51 -10.46 -11.81 -6.42
C ILE A 51 -11.39 -11.36 -7.54
N ILE A 52 -12.26 -10.38 -7.25
CA ILE A 52 -13.23 -9.83 -8.19
C ILE A 52 -12.79 -8.43 -8.62
N GLY A 53 -12.66 -8.22 -9.91
CA GLY A 53 -12.28 -6.93 -10.47
C GLY A 53 -12.89 -6.69 -11.85
N THR A 54 -12.60 -5.54 -12.43
CA THR A 54 -12.94 -5.31 -13.85
C THR A 54 -12.11 -6.23 -14.74
N ALA A 55 -12.73 -6.83 -15.74
CA ALA A 55 -12.08 -7.76 -16.66
C ALA A 55 -10.81 -7.16 -17.29
N VAL A 56 -9.74 -7.94 -17.34
CA VAL A 56 -8.45 -7.64 -17.96
C VAL A 56 -8.05 -8.77 -18.90
N LYS A 57 -7.14 -8.49 -19.86
CA LYS A 57 -6.66 -9.53 -20.80
C LYS A 57 -5.83 -10.60 -20.09
N THR A 58 -4.94 -10.16 -19.18
CA THR A 58 -4.06 -11.03 -18.38
C THR A 58 -4.12 -10.54 -16.95
N SER A 59 -4.45 -11.41 -16.01
CA SER A 59 -4.49 -11.07 -14.58
C SER A 59 -3.19 -11.45 -13.87
N LEU A 60 -2.92 -10.79 -12.72
CA LEU A 60 -1.76 -11.10 -11.86
C LEU A 60 -1.81 -12.50 -11.25
N MET A 61 -3.02 -13.04 -11.02
CA MET A 61 -3.26 -14.36 -10.41
C MET A 61 -4.47 -15.00 -11.11
N PRO A 62 -4.29 -15.64 -12.28
CA PRO A 62 -5.39 -16.19 -13.08
C PRO A 62 -6.27 -17.19 -12.33
N GLU A 63 -5.67 -17.99 -11.44
CA GLU A 63 -6.33 -19.01 -10.63
C GLU A 63 -7.29 -18.45 -9.57
N HIS A 64 -7.08 -17.21 -9.14
CA HIS A 64 -7.90 -16.53 -8.13
C HIS A 64 -8.82 -15.46 -8.72
N PHE A 65 -8.57 -15.00 -9.95
CA PHE A 65 -9.20 -13.81 -10.49
C PHE A 65 -10.46 -14.09 -11.31
N THR A 66 -11.53 -13.36 -11.01
CA THR A 66 -12.76 -13.34 -11.80
C THR A 66 -13.02 -11.92 -12.29
N GLY A 67 -12.86 -11.72 -13.58
CA GLY A 67 -13.12 -10.44 -14.26
C GLY A 67 -14.59 -10.23 -14.58
N LEU A 68 -15.15 -9.09 -14.19
CA LEU A 68 -16.53 -8.70 -14.47
C LEU A 68 -16.59 -7.41 -15.28
N LEU A 69 -17.66 -7.22 -16.04
CA LEU A 69 -17.99 -5.95 -16.69
C LEU A 69 -18.97 -5.16 -15.82
N PRO A 70 -18.67 -3.91 -15.45
CA PRO A 70 -19.56 -3.08 -14.66
C PRO A 70 -20.89 -2.83 -15.36
N LYS A 71 -22.02 -3.13 -14.68
CA LYS A 71 -23.38 -2.94 -15.20
C LYS A 71 -23.83 -1.49 -15.04
N MET A 72 -24.64 -0.99 -15.99
CA MET A 72 -25.30 0.33 -15.92
C MET A 72 -24.37 1.43 -15.40
N ARG A 73 -23.10 1.44 -15.84
CA ARG A 73 -22.04 2.36 -15.38
C ARG A 73 -22.39 3.84 -15.58
N TRP A 74 -23.24 4.14 -16.57
CA TRP A 74 -23.70 5.49 -16.90
C TRP A 74 -24.66 6.04 -15.85
N LEU A 75 -25.40 5.19 -15.12
CA LEU A 75 -26.38 5.61 -14.10
C LEU A 75 -25.76 5.68 -12.69
N ASN A 76 -24.99 4.65 -12.32
CA ASN A 76 -24.52 4.46 -10.94
C ASN A 76 -22.99 4.58 -10.77
N GLY A 77 -22.27 4.80 -11.90
CA GLY A 77 -20.82 4.82 -11.95
C GLY A 77 -20.18 3.43 -11.88
N HIS A 78 -18.90 3.37 -12.21
CA HIS A 78 -18.18 2.09 -12.41
C HIS A 78 -18.14 1.19 -11.17
N ASN A 79 -17.96 1.76 -9.98
CA ASN A 79 -17.81 0.97 -8.75
C ASN A 79 -19.13 0.28 -8.35
N ILE A 80 -20.25 0.99 -8.39
CA ILE A 80 -21.57 0.39 -8.11
C ILE A 80 -21.97 -0.56 -9.23
N GLY A 81 -21.64 -0.24 -10.50
CA GLY A 81 -21.85 -1.15 -11.62
C GLY A 81 -21.11 -2.47 -11.47
N LEU A 82 -19.87 -2.45 -10.98
CA LEU A 82 -19.11 -3.68 -10.66
C LEU A 82 -19.74 -4.44 -9.51
N ALA A 83 -20.16 -3.75 -8.45
CA ALA A 83 -20.85 -4.38 -7.31
C ALA A 83 -22.18 -5.02 -7.70
N ALA A 84 -22.95 -4.42 -8.63
CA ALA A 84 -24.17 -5.00 -9.18
C ALA A 84 -23.87 -6.27 -9.98
N ALA A 85 -22.85 -6.25 -10.84
CA ALA A 85 -22.41 -7.44 -11.58
C ALA A 85 -21.95 -8.56 -10.63
N TYR A 86 -21.29 -8.19 -9.53
CA TYR A 86 -20.88 -9.12 -8.49
C TYR A 86 -22.08 -9.75 -7.77
N LEU A 87 -23.12 -8.98 -7.42
CA LEU A 87 -24.34 -9.53 -6.82
C LEU A 87 -25.02 -10.58 -7.72
N ASP A 88 -25.03 -10.36 -9.05
CA ASP A 88 -25.54 -11.36 -9.99
C ASP A 88 -24.63 -12.60 -10.08
N LEU A 89 -23.33 -12.43 -9.97
CA LEU A 89 -22.41 -13.56 -9.93
C LEU A 89 -22.73 -14.46 -8.74
N ILE A 90 -22.81 -13.90 -7.51
CA ILE A 90 -23.07 -14.69 -6.32
C ILE A 90 -24.49 -15.24 -6.25
N HIS A 91 -25.45 -14.60 -6.91
CA HIS A 91 -26.81 -15.17 -7.06
C HIS A 91 -26.75 -16.49 -7.83
N ARG A 92 -25.88 -16.62 -8.83
CA ARG A 92 -25.73 -17.83 -9.67
C ARG A 92 -24.78 -18.86 -9.09
N THR A 93 -23.70 -18.42 -8.38
CA THR A 93 -22.62 -19.29 -7.91
C THR A 93 -22.66 -19.57 -6.42
N GLY A 94 -23.64 -19.03 -5.70
CA GLY A 94 -23.71 -19.06 -4.24
C GLY A 94 -22.94 -17.92 -3.60
N SER A 95 -23.41 -17.50 -2.41
CA SER A 95 -22.76 -16.44 -1.60
C SER A 95 -21.45 -16.95 -0.98
N PRO A 96 -20.40 -16.11 -0.89
CA PRO A 96 -19.23 -16.42 -0.06
C PRO A 96 -19.59 -16.30 1.43
N ASP A 97 -18.70 -16.77 2.29
CA ASP A 97 -18.81 -16.57 3.75
C ASP A 97 -18.43 -15.14 4.13
N LEU A 98 -17.52 -14.51 3.40
CA LEU A 98 -17.09 -13.13 3.60
C LEU A 98 -16.87 -12.41 2.27
N VAL A 99 -17.28 -11.14 2.19
CA VAL A 99 -16.95 -10.22 1.10
C VAL A 99 -16.08 -9.11 1.64
N GLU A 100 -14.86 -9.00 1.14
CA GLU A 100 -13.91 -7.95 1.51
C GLU A 100 -13.86 -6.87 0.42
N VAL A 101 -14.32 -5.66 0.72
CA VAL A 101 -14.37 -4.53 -0.22
C VAL A 101 -13.16 -3.63 -0.01
N HIS A 102 -12.33 -3.45 -1.03
CA HIS A 102 -11.14 -2.61 -0.95
C HIS A 102 -11.42 -1.14 -1.28
N SER A 103 -11.09 -0.24 -0.35
CA SER A 103 -11.08 1.23 -0.51
C SER A 103 -12.34 1.88 -1.09
N ARG A 104 -13.52 1.30 -0.93
CA ARG A 104 -14.76 1.88 -1.48
C ARG A 104 -15.90 1.81 -0.46
N CYS A 105 -15.91 2.75 0.50
CA CYS A 105 -16.90 2.82 1.57
C CYS A 105 -18.36 2.74 1.05
N HIS A 106 -18.68 3.48 -0.02
CA HIS A 106 -20.02 3.47 -0.63
C HIS A 106 -20.39 2.13 -1.27
N VAL A 107 -19.40 1.32 -1.72
CA VAL A 107 -19.63 -0.03 -2.26
C VAL A 107 -19.90 -1.01 -1.13
N ALA A 108 -19.12 -0.97 -0.05
CA ALA A 108 -19.35 -1.81 1.13
C ALA A 108 -20.75 -1.56 1.69
N ARG A 109 -21.14 -0.27 1.84
CA ARG A 109 -22.51 0.11 2.24
C ARG A 109 -23.57 -0.44 1.27
N TYR A 110 -23.35 -0.31 -0.03
CA TYR A 110 -24.29 -0.79 -1.05
C TYR A 110 -24.51 -2.30 -0.96
N LEU A 111 -23.45 -3.09 -0.82
CA LEU A 111 -23.55 -4.56 -0.68
C LEU A 111 -24.29 -4.95 0.59
N ALA A 112 -23.92 -4.38 1.73
CA ALA A 112 -24.57 -4.65 3.02
C ALA A 112 -26.06 -4.26 3.05
N GLN A 113 -26.46 -3.23 2.28
CA GLN A 113 -27.87 -2.83 2.14
C GLN A 113 -28.65 -3.72 1.18
N LYS A 114 -28.05 -4.07 0.02
CA LYS A 114 -28.72 -4.88 -1.02
C LYS A 114 -28.82 -6.36 -0.65
N ARG A 115 -27.91 -6.85 0.15
CA ARG A 115 -27.85 -8.24 0.60
C ARG A 115 -27.48 -8.30 2.09
N PRO A 116 -28.41 -8.04 3.01
CA PRO A 116 -28.14 -7.98 4.46
C PRO A 116 -27.58 -9.29 5.06
N SER A 117 -27.75 -10.42 4.36
CA SER A 117 -27.20 -11.72 4.77
C SER A 117 -25.71 -11.90 4.41
N LEU A 118 -25.10 -10.97 3.69
CA LEU A 118 -23.67 -11.04 3.40
C LEU A 118 -22.85 -10.45 4.56
N ASN A 119 -21.86 -11.19 5.01
CA ASN A 119 -20.80 -10.65 5.85
C ASN A 119 -19.88 -9.79 4.98
N VAL A 120 -19.95 -8.48 5.17
CA VAL A 120 -19.14 -7.53 4.40
C VAL A 120 -18.11 -6.89 5.30
N THR A 121 -16.84 -6.98 4.93
CA THR A 121 -15.73 -6.21 5.50
C THR A 121 -15.27 -5.11 4.55
N LEU A 122 -14.66 -4.07 5.11
CA LEU A 122 -14.08 -2.95 4.36
C LEU A 122 -12.60 -2.87 4.66
N TYR A 123 -11.75 -3.05 3.63
CA TYR A 123 -10.30 -2.90 3.74
C TYR A 123 -9.88 -1.50 3.27
N LEU A 124 -9.41 -0.65 4.18
CA LEU A 124 -9.08 0.75 3.94
C LEU A 124 -7.60 0.93 3.67
N HIS A 125 -7.29 1.37 2.43
CA HIS A 125 -5.94 1.73 1.98
C HIS A 125 -5.66 3.23 2.02
N ASN A 126 -6.67 4.07 2.24
CA ASN A 126 -6.55 5.53 2.29
C ASN A 126 -7.53 6.10 3.30
N ASP A 127 -7.36 7.38 3.64
CA ASP A 127 -8.21 8.11 4.59
C ASP A 127 -9.70 8.07 4.16
N PRO A 128 -10.58 7.43 4.94
CA PRO A 128 -12.00 7.33 4.64
C PRO A 128 -12.70 8.68 4.62
N ARG A 129 -12.19 9.68 5.34
CA ARG A 129 -12.76 11.05 5.38
C ARG A 129 -12.67 11.75 4.01
N GLN A 130 -11.82 11.25 3.12
CA GLN A 130 -11.72 11.71 1.73
C GLN A 130 -12.52 10.84 0.74
N MET A 131 -13.18 9.78 1.22
CA MET A 131 -13.88 8.80 0.36
C MET A 131 -15.39 9.00 0.37
N LYS A 132 -16.03 8.84 -0.80
CA LYS A 132 -17.49 8.77 -0.89
C LYS A 132 -18.04 7.66 0.02
N GLY A 133 -18.96 8.01 0.92
CA GLY A 133 -19.57 7.08 1.87
C GLY A 133 -18.77 6.84 3.15
N GLY A 134 -17.71 7.64 3.42
CA GLY A 134 -16.92 7.64 4.63
C GLY A 134 -16.54 9.03 5.13
N ARG A 135 -16.95 10.09 4.42
CA ARG A 135 -16.54 11.48 4.70
C ARG A 135 -17.01 11.98 6.06
N SER A 136 -18.29 11.81 6.34
CA SER A 136 -18.87 12.28 7.59
C SER A 136 -18.78 11.25 8.70
N VAL A 137 -18.82 11.70 9.94
CA VAL A 137 -18.92 10.85 11.13
C VAL A 137 -20.15 9.93 11.03
N SER A 138 -21.29 10.45 10.57
CA SER A 138 -22.52 9.67 10.38
C SER A 138 -22.36 8.54 9.36
N GLU A 139 -21.66 8.78 8.23
CA GLU A 139 -21.36 7.75 7.23
C GLU A 139 -20.48 6.65 7.84
N ARG A 140 -19.40 7.01 8.56
CA ARG A 140 -18.50 6.05 9.21
C ARG A 140 -19.21 5.28 10.31
N ARG A 141 -20.05 5.93 11.14
CA ARG A 141 -20.90 5.27 12.13
C ARG A 141 -21.85 4.25 11.49
N HIS A 142 -22.44 4.60 10.34
CA HIS A 142 -23.30 3.69 9.60
C HIS A 142 -22.52 2.44 9.12
N LEU A 143 -21.31 2.63 8.56
CA LEU A 143 -20.44 1.52 8.15
C LEU A 143 -20.11 0.63 9.36
N LEU A 144 -19.71 1.22 10.49
CA LEU A 144 -19.33 0.50 11.71
C LEU A 144 -20.47 -0.38 12.24
N ARG A 145 -21.72 0.12 12.16
CA ARG A 145 -22.90 -0.64 12.59
C ARG A 145 -23.29 -1.75 11.62
N LYS A 146 -23.06 -1.57 10.32
CA LYS A 146 -23.58 -2.47 9.28
C LYS A 146 -22.59 -3.51 8.78
N LEU A 147 -21.29 -3.21 8.87
CA LEU A 147 -20.27 -4.11 8.40
C LEU A 147 -19.86 -5.12 9.47
N ALA A 148 -19.41 -6.30 9.02
CA ALA A 148 -18.86 -7.34 9.88
C ALA A 148 -17.51 -6.93 10.49
N GLY A 149 -16.69 -6.16 9.74
CA GLY A 149 -15.42 -5.65 10.20
C GLY A 149 -14.85 -4.57 9.28
N ILE A 150 -13.86 -3.84 9.79
CA ILE A 150 -13.11 -2.83 9.03
C ILE A 150 -11.64 -3.07 9.28
N ILE A 151 -10.87 -3.24 8.21
CA ILE A 151 -9.42 -3.50 8.24
C ILE A 151 -8.71 -2.27 7.71
N CYS A 152 -7.76 -1.75 8.46
CA CYS A 152 -6.99 -0.56 8.11
C CYS A 152 -5.53 -0.93 7.85
N VAL A 153 -4.88 -0.31 6.86
CA VAL A 153 -3.47 -0.57 6.53
C VAL A 153 -2.47 0.01 7.52
N SER A 154 -2.94 0.80 8.49
CA SER A 154 -2.13 1.46 9.51
C SER A 154 -2.99 1.95 10.66
N ASP A 155 -2.38 2.22 11.81
CA ASP A 155 -3.04 2.91 12.94
C ASP A 155 -3.47 4.32 12.54
N TYR A 156 -2.68 5.00 11.69
CA TYR A 156 -3.09 6.28 11.13
C TYR A 156 -4.47 6.19 10.43
N ILE A 157 -4.69 5.21 9.56
CA ILE A 157 -5.98 5.02 8.86
C ILE A 157 -7.07 4.59 9.84
N ARG A 158 -6.75 3.74 10.83
CA ARG A 158 -7.69 3.38 11.91
C ARG A 158 -8.16 4.62 12.66
N ASN A 159 -7.25 5.48 13.05
CA ASN A 159 -7.55 6.73 13.75
C ASN A 159 -8.37 7.68 12.86
N CYS A 160 -8.05 7.80 11.56
CA CYS A 160 -8.87 8.56 10.60
C CYS A 160 -10.31 8.01 10.49
N PHE A 161 -10.48 6.69 10.55
CA PHE A 161 -11.83 6.09 10.53
C PHE A 161 -12.60 6.38 11.81
N LEU A 162 -11.95 6.26 12.98
CA LEU A 162 -12.58 6.43 14.30
C LEU A 162 -12.75 7.90 14.70
N ASP A 163 -12.14 8.85 14.00
CA ASP A 163 -12.20 10.27 14.28
C ASP A 163 -13.67 10.76 14.44
N GLY A 164 -14.02 11.28 15.63
CA GLY A 164 -15.38 11.68 15.99
C GLY A 164 -16.38 10.53 16.26
N LEU A 165 -15.88 9.30 16.47
CA LEU A 165 -16.69 8.12 16.83
C LEU A 165 -16.44 7.67 18.29
N ASP A 166 -16.16 8.61 19.20
CA ASP A 166 -15.80 8.33 20.60
C ASP A 166 -16.92 7.59 21.38
N ASP A 167 -18.16 7.73 20.90
CA ASP A 167 -19.36 7.12 21.49
C ASP A 167 -19.72 5.75 20.91
N CYS A 168 -18.86 5.11 20.13
CA CYS A 168 -19.20 3.85 19.47
C CYS A 168 -18.99 2.60 20.34
N GLY A 169 -18.43 2.70 21.55
CA GLY A 169 -18.30 1.61 22.52
C GLY A 169 -17.64 0.36 21.92
N ASP A 170 -18.22 -0.80 22.18
CA ASP A 170 -17.72 -2.11 21.72
C ASP A 170 -17.59 -2.24 20.20
N LEU A 171 -18.32 -1.42 19.44
CA LEU A 171 -18.23 -1.45 17.98
C LEU A 171 -16.84 -1.04 17.47
N ALA A 172 -16.08 -0.26 18.24
CA ALA A 172 -14.69 0.10 17.88
C ALA A 172 -13.79 -1.14 17.71
N SER A 173 -14.10 -2.25 18.40
CA SER A 173 -13.37 -3.51 18.28
C SER A 173 -13.45 -4.14 16.89
N LYS A 174 -14.45 -3.76 16.08
CA LYS A 174 -14.56 -4.19 14.68
C LYS A 174 -13.53 -3.51 13.75
N VAL A 175 -12.82 -2.48 14.23
CA VAL A 175 -11.83 -1.74 13.43
C VAL A 175 -10.43 -2.20 13.81
N GLY A 176 -9.88 -3.09 13.01
CA GLY A 176 -8.55 -3.65 13.22
C GLY A 176 -7.50 -3.10 12.23
N VAL A 177 -6.24 -3.40 12.52
CA VAL A 177 -5.10 -2.99 11.70
C VAL A 177 -4.37 -4.22 11.16
N ALA A 178 -4.25 -4.30 9.83
CA ALA A 178 -3.34 -5.18 9.15
C ALA A 178 -2.38 -4.30 8.34
N ARG A 179 -1.21 -4.00 8.94
CA ARG A 179 -0.23 -3.10 8.33
C ARG A 179 0.24 -3.64 7.00
N ASN A 180 0.38 -2.76 6.00
CA ASN A 180 0.99 -3.17 4.74
C ASN A 180 2.34 -3.84 4.99
N GLY A 181 2.64 -4.85 4.20
CA GLY A 181 3.90 -5.58 4.25
C GLY A 181 4.70 -5.43 2.96
N ALA A 182 5.96 -5.81 3.02
CA ALA A 182 6.82 -5.99 1.86
C ALA A 182 7.47 -7.37 1.90
N HIS A 183 7.57 -7.98 0.72
CA HIS A 183 8.29 -9.23 0.57
C HIS A 183 9.79 -9.01 0.75
N ARG A 184 10.41 -9.75 1.68
CA ARG A 184 11.88 -9.77 1.80
C ARG A 184 12.41 -10.89 0.91
N TRP A 185 12.95 -10.51 -0.25
CA TRP A 185 13.48 -11.47 -1.24
C TRP A 185 14.95 -11.83 -1.00
N LEU A 186 15.64 -11.05 -0.16
CA LEU A 186 17.04 -11.26 0.18
C LEU A 186 17.16 -12.18 1.41
N LYS A 187 18.08 -13.15 1.34
CA LYS A 187 18.35 -14.10 2.46
C LYS A 187 19.42 -13.58 3.43
N GLN A 188 20.26 -12.66 2.97
CA GLN A 188 21.34 -12.05 3.75
C GLN A 188 21.47 -10.57 3.40
N PRO A 189 22.07 -9.74 4.26
CA PRO A 189 22.29 -8.31 3.98
C PRO A 189 23.02 -8.13 2.65
N PRO A 190 22.51 -7.31 1.73
CA PRO A 190 23.17 -7.09 0.45
C PRO A 190 24.33 -6.13 0.60
N THR A 191 25.35 -6.27 -0.27
CA THR A 191 26.42 -5.28 -0.41
C THR A 191 25.83 -3.98 -0.97
N LYS A 192 26.12 -2.86 -0.31
CA LYS A 192 25.62 -1.56 -0.70
C LYS A 192 26.62 -0.80 -1.57
N GLU A 193 26.08 -0.10 -2.56
CA GLU A 193 26.83 0.81 -3.44
C GLU A 193 26.52 2.27 -3.09
N ASN A 194 27.46 3.15 -3.30
CA ASN A 194 27.36 4.57 -2.95
C ASN A 194 26.42 5.33 -3.87
N PHE A 195 25.13 5.04 -3.81
CA PHE A 195 24.12 5.86 -4.47
C PHE A 195 22.86 6.03 -3.62
N ILE A 196 22.14 7.11 -3.91
CA ILE A 196 20.82 7.42 -3.36
C ILE A 196 19.80 6.93 -4.36
N LEU A 197 18.86 6.09 -3.93
CA LEU A 197 17.68 5.69 -4.70
C LEU A 197 16.48 6.56 -4.29
N LEU A 198 15.97 7.35 -5.22
CA LEU A 198 14.75 8.15 -5.06
C LEU A 198 13.65 7.51 -5.92
N ALA A 199 12.79 6.72 -5.28
CA ALA A 199 11.79 5.91 -5.99
C ALA A 199 10.36 6.31 -5.63
N GLY A 200 9.52 6.51 -6.66
CA GLY A 200 8.12 6.82 -6.44
C GLY A 200 7.40 7.35 -7.68
N ARG A 201 6.09 7.56 -7.55
CA ARG A 201 5.33 8.24 -8.61
C ARG A 201 5.79 9.69 -8.75
N MET A 202 5.98 10.15 -9.98
CA MET A 202 6.40 11.52 -10.29
C MET A 202 5.20 12.49 -10.19
N VAL A 203 4.79 12.73 -8.95
CA VAL A 203 3.69 13.66 -8.61
C VAL A 203 4.10 14.54 -7.42
N PRO A 204 3.64 15.80 -7.35
CA PRO A 204 4.07 16.75 -6.32
C PRO A 204 3.90 16.22 -4.89
N GLU A 205 2.84 15.48 -4.62
CA GLU A 205 2.54 14.95 -3.29
C GLU A 205 3.59 13.97 -2.76
N LYS A 206 4.43 13.43 -3.66
CA LYS A 206 5.53 12.50 -3.28
C LYS A 206 6.84 13.21 -2.95
N GLY A 207 6.94 14.53 -3.15
CA GLY A 207 8.11 15.32 -2.74
C GLY A 207 9.39 15.02 -3.50
N ILE A 208 9.27 14.40 -4.70
CA ILE A 208 10.44 13.99 -5.49
C ILE A 208 11.26 15.19 -5.94
N LEU A 209 10.61 16.29 -6.34
CA LEU A 209 11.29 17.50 -6.80
C LEU A 209 12.08 18.19 -5.67
N GLU A 210 11.46 18.35 -4.51
CA GLU A 210 12.09 18.96 -3.32
C GLU A 210 13.31 18.14 -2.88
N CYS A 211 13.16 16.83 -2.87
CA CYS A 211 14.22 15.90 -2.50
C CYS A 211 15.35 15.89 -3.56
N ALA A 212 15.03 15.86 -4.85
CA ALA A 212 16.01 15.91 -5.94
C ALA A 212 16.80 17.23 -5.92
N THR A 213 16.12 18.36 -5.65
CA THR A 213 16.74 19.68 -5.50
C THR A 213 17.72 19.69 -4.32
N ALA A 214 17.32 19.12 -3.17
CA ALA A 214 18.20 19.01 -2.00
C ALA A 214 19.44 18.16 -2.29
N ILE A 215 19.27 17.01 -2.96
CA ILE A 215 20.37 16.13 -3.33
C ILE A 215 21.34 16.85 -4.31
N ALA A 216 20.79 17.62 -5.27
CA ALA A 216 21.61 18.37 -6.20
C ALA A 216 22.50 19.44 -5.53
N GLN A 217 22.08 19.97 -4.37
CA GLN A 217 22.87 20.91 -3.58
C GLN A 217 24.01 20.24 -2.82
N VAL A 218 23.78 19.06 -2.25
CA VAL A 218 24.75 18.42 -1.33
C VAL A 218 25.68 17.43 -2.05
N LEU A 219 25.21 16.75 -3.09
CA LEU A 219 25.98 15.70 -3.75
C LEU A 219 27.34 16.18 -4.33
N PRO A 220 27.51 17.43 -4.81
CA PRO A 220 28.82 17.95 -5.22
C PRO A 220 29.91 17.88 -4.12
N HIS A 221 29.52 17.97 -2.85
CA HIS A 221 30.44 17.91 -1.72
C HIS A 221 30.82 16.47 -1.32
N HIS A 222 30.16 15.47 -1.90
CA HIS A 222 30.37 14.04 -1.64
C HIS A 222 30.81 13.31 -2.91
N PRO A 223 32.10 13.37 -3.29
CA PRO A 223 32.61 12.66 -4.46
C PRO A 223 32.44 11.13 -4.28
N GLY A 224 32.17 10.42 -5.37
CA GLY A 224 31.95 8.96 -5.34
C GLY A 224 30.51 8.54 -5.05
N TRP A 225 29.58 9.48 -4.85
CA TRP A 225 28.14 9.21 -4.73
C TRP A 225 27.37 9.56 -6.00
N ALA A 226 26.30 8.83 -6.26
CA ALA A 226 25.39 9.03 -7.38
C ALA A 226 23.93 9.12 -6.92
N LEU A 227 23.05 9.61 -7.80
CA LEU A 227 21.60 9.67 -7.63
C LEU A 227 20.93 8.84 -8.71
N ILE A 228 20.08 7.91 -8.31
CA ILE A 228 19.21 7.15 -9.20
C ILE A 228 17.76 7.50 -8.87
N ILE A 229 17.02 7.95 -9.89
CA ILE A 229 15.59 8.28 -9.74
C ILE A 229 14.78 7.30 -10.57
N ALA A 230 13.83 6.58 -9.93
CA ALA A 230 13.01 5.58 -10.59
C ALA A 230 11.52 5.85 -10.34
N GLY A 231 10.73 5.78 -11.40
CA GLY A 231 9.31 5.99 -11.39
C GLY A 231 8.83 6.91 -12.50
N ALA A 232 7.53 7.02 -12.67
CA ALA A 232 6.89 7.92 -13.62
C ALA A 232 5.51 8.35 -13.09
N LYS A 233 4.94 9.39 -13.67
CA LYS A 233 3.56 9.80 -13.36
C LYS A 233 2.56 8.76 -13.86
N ARG A 234 2.79 8.27 -15.07
CA ARG A 234 2.03 7.19 -15.76
C ARG A 234 3.00 6.38 -16.59
N PHE A 235 2.50 5.34 -17.26
CA PHE A 235 3.26 4.50 -18.19
C PHE A 235 3.53 5.17 -19.56
N GLU A 236 3.17 6.46 -19.73
CA GLU A 236 3.29 7.23 -20.98
C GLU A 236 4.46 8.20 -20.87
N GLU A 237 5.01 8.64 -22.01
CA GLU A 237 6.08 9.63 -22.09
C GLU A 237 5.66 10.97 -21.45
N SER A 238 6.63 11.65 -20.84
CA SER A 238 6.41 12.94 -20.20
C SER A 238 6.28 14.05 -21.24
N ALA A 239 5.27 14.91 -21.09
CA ALA A 239 5.12 16.09 -21.94
C ALA A 239 6.09 17.21 -21.51
N PRO A 240 6.55 18.08 -22.44
CA PRO A 240 7.38 19.25 -22.11
C PRO A 240 6.75 20.11 -21.00
N GLY A 241 7.57 20.59 -20.04
CA GLY A 241 7.10 21.35 -18.87
C GLY A 241 6.43 20.51 -17.79
N SER A 242 6.51 19.18 -17.90
CA SER A 242 5.97 18.23 -16.94
C SER A 242 6.68 18.30 -15.57
N TYR A 243 6.13 17.57 -14.59
CA TYR A 243 6.79 17.45 -13.28
C TYR A 243 8.12 16.73 -13.39
N GLU A 244 8.23 15.75 -14.28
CA GLU A 244 9.46 15.02 -14.61
C GLU A 244 10.53 15.95 -15.19
N ASP A 245 10.16 16.90 -16.07
CA ASP A 245 11.11 17.89 -16.61
C ASP A 245 11.65 18.83 -15.52
N LYS A 246 10.82 19.20 -14.54
CA LYS A 246 11.29 20.00 -13.40
C LYS A 246 12.32 19.23 -12.58
N ILE A 247 12.12 17.93 -12.38
CA ILE A 247 13.08 17.06 -11.68
C ILE A 247 14.37 16.95 -12.50
N ALA A 248 14.27 16.70 -13.81
CA ALA A 248 15.43 16.60 -14.69
C ALA A 248 16.28 17.89 -14.67
N ASN A 249 15.63 19.05 -14.71
CA ASN A 249 16.29 20.35 -14.61
C ASN A 249 16.98 20.56 -13.25
N ALA A 250 16.34 20.13 -12.16
CA ALA A 250 16.90 20.26 -10.82
C ALA A 250 18.19 19.45 -10.63
N ILE A 251 18.29 18.28 -11.27
CA ILE A 251 19.46 17.39 -11.16
C ILE A 251 20.48 17.57 -12.29
N ALA A 252 20.19 18.38 -13.31
CA ALA A 252 21.08 18.61 -14.46
C ALA A 252 22.53 18.99 -14.07
N PRO A 253 22.78 19.79 -12.99
CA PRO A 253 24.14 20.09 -12.55
C PRO A 253 24.96 18.87 -12.13
N LEU A 254 24.32 17.75 -11.78
CA LEU A 254 25.00 16.52 -11.35
C LEU A 254 25.58 15.70 -12.51
N LYS A 255 25.18 15.99 -13.76
CA LYS A 255 25.64 15.33 -14.98
C LYS A 255 25.52 13.80 -14.89
N GLU A 256 26.55 13.05 -15.18
CA GLU A 256 26.57 11.58 -15.17
C GLU A 256 26.35 10.97 -13.77
N ARG A 257 26.46 11.77 -12.72
CA ARG A 257 26.20 11.32 -11.34
C ARG A 257 24.72 11.21 -11.00
N ALA A 258 23.82 11.66 -11.87
CA ALA A 258 22.38 11.52 -11.70
C ALA A 258 21.75 10.84 -12.92
N LYS A 259 20.89 9.86 -12.67
CA LYS A 259 20.18 9.13 -13.72
C LYS A 259 18.69 8.98 -13.38
N MET A 260 17.84 9.35 -14.34
CA MET A 260 16.41 9.05 -14.31
C MET A 260 16.14 7.80 -15.14
N LEU A 261 15.55 6.78 -14.53
CA LEU A 261 15.26 5.48 -15.16
C LEU A 261 13.84 5.43 -15.76
N GLY A 262 12.97 6.40 -15.41
CA GLY A 262 11.56 6.32 -15.74
C GLY A 262 10.87 5.17 -14.98
N PHE A 263 9.80 4.65 -15.56
CA PHE A 263 9.14 3.46 -15.04
C PHE A 263 10.00 2.22 -15.29
N ILE A 264 10.25 1.45 -14.22
CA ILE A 264 10.97 0.17 -14.29
C ILE A 264 10.14 -0.97 -13.69
N PRO A 265 10.31 -2.21 -14.17
CA PRO A 265 9.65 -3.39 -13.61
C PRO A 265 10.00 -3.62 -12.13
N ILE A 266 9.13 -4.32 -11.40
CA ILE A 266 9.32 -4.62 -9.97
C ILE A 266 10.61 -5.39 -9.73
N ALA A 267 10.99 -6.31 -10.62
CA ALA A 267 12.22 -7.09 -10.48
C ALA A 267 13.45 -6.19 -10.51
N ASP A 268 13.49 -5.25 -11.47
CA ASP A 268 14.59 -4.29 -11.61
C ASP A 268 14.63 -3.30 -10.43
N MET A 269 13.44 -2.86 -9.95
CA MET A 269 13.34 -2.02 -8.75
C MET A 269 13.94 -2.71 -7.52
N ARG A 270 13.68 -4.01 -7.35
CA ARG A 270 14.26 -4.81 -6.25
C ARG A 270 15.78 -4.87 -6.31
N ASP A 271 16.35 -4.99 -7.51
CA ASP A 271 17.81 -4.95 -7.70
C ASP A 271 18.39 -3.58 -7.29
N TRP A 272 17.79 -2.48 -7.76
CA TRP A 272 18.17 -1.13 -7.33
C TRP A 272 18.05 -0.94 -5.81
N GLN A 273 16.98 -1.39 -5.20
CA GLN A 273 16.78 -1.31 -3.74
C GLN A 273 17.83 -2.14 -2.98
N ALA A 274 18.17 -3.34 -3.47
CA ALA A 274 19.19 -4.17 -2.83
C ALA A 274 20.55 -3.47 -2.79
N ARG A 275 20.97 -2.84 -3.89
CA ARG A 275 22.27 -2.18 -4.01
C ARG A 275 22.34 -0.78 -3.40
N ALA A 276 21.22 -0.06 -3.29
CA ALA A 276 21.22 1.31 -2.79
C ALA A 276 21.72 1.41 -1.34
N ALA A 277 22.72 2.24 -1.08
CA ALA A 277 23.15 2.56 0.29
C ALA A 277 22.12 3.42 1.02
N ILE A 278 21.52 4.39 0.32
CA ILE A 278 20.49 5.29 0.84
C ILE A 278 19.24 5.16 -0.04
N SER A 279 18.07 5.10 0.58
CA SER A 279 16.78 5.22 -0.12
C SER A 279 16.00 6.41 0.42
N ALA A 280 15.33 7.15 -0.46
CA ALA A 280 14.53 8.31 -0.09
C ALA A 280 13.06 8.13 -0.47
N CYS A 281 12.17 8.35 0.51
CA CYS A 281 10.71 8.32 0.35
C CYS A 281 10.11 9.60 0.94
N PRO A 282 10.24 10.76 0.23
CA PRO A 282 10.04 12.09 0.81
C PRO A 282 8.59 12.58 0.72
N SER A 283 7.60 11.75 1.02
CA SER A 283 6.18 12.09 0.86
C SER A 283 5.80 13.39 1.59
N LEU A 284 5.19 14.33 0.88
CA LEU A 284 4.67 15.59 1.42
C LEU A 284 3.23 15.46 1.93
N TRP A 285 2.49 14.49 1.43
CA TRP A 285 1.13 14.22 1.88
C TRP A 285 1.08 13.12 2.94
N HIS A 286 -0.04 13.02 3.64
CA HIS A 286 -0.27 12.01 4.67
C HIS A 286 -0.47 10.61 4.05
N ASP A 287 0.63 9.98 3.66
CA ASP A 287 0.62 8.65 3.06
C ASP A 287 0.18 7.60 4.09
N PRO A 288 -0.78 6.75 3.77
CA PRO A 288 -1.33 5.77 4.72
C PRO A 288 -0.33 4.77 5.30
N MET A 289 0.46 4.16 4.44
CA MET A 289 1.58 3.25 4.71
C MET A 289 2.23 2.86 3.37
N PRO A 290 3.16 3.68 2.86
CA PRO A 290 3.68 3.51 1.51
C PRO A 290 4.58 2.29 1.38
N LYS A 291 4.34 1.46 0.36
CA LYS A 291 5.15 0.27 0.10
C LYS A 291 6.63 0.60 -0.15
N ALA A 292 6.93 1.74 -0.76
CA ALA A 292 8.31 2.16 -1.01
C ALA A 292 9.14 2.31 0.28
N VAL A 293 8.54 2.79 1.37
CA VAL A 293 9.17 2.82 2.71
C VAL A 293 9.49 1.41 3.18
N LEU A 294 8.50 0.51 3.12
CA LEU A 294 8.62 -0.87 3.57
C LEU A 294 9.64 -1.65 2.73
N GLU A 295 9.61 -1.48 1.41
CA GLU A 295 10.52 -2.13 0.46
C GLU A 295 11.97 -1.67 0.68
N SER A 296 12.18 -0.37 0.96
CA SER A 296 13.50 0.19 1.29
C SER A 296 14.06 -0.40 2.59
N LEU A 297 13.24 -0.50 3.63
CA LEU A 297 13.62 -1.12 4.90
C LEU A 297 13.88 -2.62 4.74
N ALA A 298 13.01 -3.33 3.99
CA ALA A 298 13.19 -4.76 3.70
C ALA A 298 14.49 -5.06 2.97
N ALA A 299 14.96 -4.12 2.13
CA ALA A 299 16.23 -4.20 1.43
C ALA A 299 17.45 -3.77 2.28
N GLY A 300 17.25 -3.30 3.51
CA GLY A 300 18.33 -2.82 4.39
C GLY A 300 18.98 -1.52 3.90
N CYS A 301 18.21 -0.61 3.30
CA CYS A 301 18.70 0.73 2.96
C CYS A 301 18.72 1.64 4.19
N ALA A 302 19.68 2.57 4.28
CA ALA A 302 19.52 3.73 5.14
C ALA A 302 18.40 4.60 4.55
N LEU A 303 17.25 4.60 5.22
CA LEU A 303 16.07 5.31 4.72
C LEU A 303 16.03 6.74 5.25
N ILE A 304 15.75 7.70 4.35
CA ILE A 304 15.32 9.06 4.70
C ILE A 304 13.87 9.25 4.25
N THR A 305 13.03 9.74 5.14
CA THR A 305 11.59 9.89 4.89
C THR A 305 11.00 11.04 5.71
N THR A 306 9.67 11.17 5.75
CA THR A 306 8.98 12.29 6.41
C THR A 306 8.00 11.80 7.48
N ARG A 307 7.68 12.67 8.45
CA ARG A 307 6.64 12.39 9.46
C ARG A 307 5.25 12.71 8.91
N ARG A 308 4.79 11.92 7.95
CA ARG A 308 3.48 12.10 7.28
C ARG A 308 2.64 10.82 7.31
N GLY A 309 1.37 10.96 7.74
CA GLY A 309 0.41 9.86 7.75
C GLY A 309 0.85 8.66 8.57
N GLY A 310 0.83 7.47 7.97
CA GLY A 310 1.28 6.21 8.58
C GLY A 310 2.76 5.89 8.39
N ILE A 311 3.55 6.79 7.77
CA ILE A 311 5.00 6.58 7.57
C ILE A 311 5.74 6.34 8.90
N PRO A 312 5.49 7.12 9.98
CA PRO A 312 6.17 6.93 11.26
C PRO A 312 6.01 5.52 11.84
N GLU A 313 4.88 4.85 11.60
CA GLU A 313 4.65 3.49 12.10
C GLU A 313 5.70 2.48 11.63
N ALA A 314 6.23 2.68 10.41
CA ALA A 314 7.27 1.84 9.86
C ALA A 314 8.68 2.41 10.08
N ALA A 315 8.82 3.74 10.08
CA ALA A 315 10.10 4.44 10.01
C ALA A 315 10.69 4.82 11.37
N GLU A 316 9.86 4.94 12.43
CA GLU A 316 10.33 5.34 13.75
C GLU A 316 11.41 4.37 14.28
N GLY A 317 12.56 4.93 14.67
CA GLY A 317 13.72 4.17 15.13
C GLY A 317 14.48 3.41 14.01
N ARG A 318 14.00 3.42 12.75
CA ARG A 318 14.57 2.67 11.61
C ARG A 318 15.03 3.54 10.45
N ALA A 319 14.72 4.83 10.48
CA ALA A 319 14.99 5.77 9.41
C ALA A 319 15.36 7.16 9.94
N LEU A 320 15.98 7.97 9.09
CA LEU A 320 16.08 9.41 9.33
C LEU A 320 14.76 10.07 8.91
N ILE A 321 13.99 10.53 9.88
CA ILE A 321 12.70 11.18 9.65
C ILE A 321 12.88 12.69 9.61
N ILE A 322 12.44 13.31 8.52
CA ILE A 322 12.37 14.76 8.35
C ILE A 322 11.02 15.26 8.88
N GLU A 323 11.05 15.99 9.99
CA GLU A 323 9.84 16.50 10.67
C GLU A 323 9.10 17.52 9.83
N SER A 324 9.82 18.48 9.27
CA SER A 324 9.29 19.54 8.41
C SER A 324 9.91 19.44 7.02
N PRO A 325 9.24 18.80 6.07
CA PRO A 325 9.78 18.61 4.72
C PRO A 325 10.03 19.96 4.02
N SER A 326 11.30 20.25 3.74
CA SER A 326 11.76 21.38 2.94
C SER A 326 13.05 20.97 2.22
N VAL A 327 13.43 21.70 1.16
CA VAL A 327 14.70 21.46 0.46
C VAL A 327 15.87 21.53 1.44
N GLU A 328 15.89 22.51 2.32
CA GLU A 328 16.96 22.69 3.34
C GLU A 328 17.04 21.50 4.31
N ASN A 329 15.89 21.07 4.88
CA ASN A 329 15.88 19.98 5.83
C ASN A 329 16.23 18.63 5.17
N PHE A 330 15.83 18.42 3.91
CA PHE A 330 16.30 17.27 3.15
C PHE A 330 17.81 17.37 2.85
N ALA A 331 18.33 18.55 2.49
CA ALA A 331 19.76 18.75 2.26
C ALA A 331 20.60 18.41 3.51
N ASN A 332 20.20 18.92 4.67
CA ASN A 332 20.84 18.60 5.94
C ASN A 332 20.79 17.09 6.26
N GLY A 333 19.64 16.46 6.00
CA GLY A 333 19.47 15.02 6.18
C GLY A 333 20.37 14.19 5.27
N PHE A 334 20.48 14.57 4.00
CA PHE A 334 21.38 13.90 3.05
C PHE A 334 22.84 14.15 3.38
N ASP A 335 23.23 15.37 3.73
CA ASP A 335 24.60 15.68 4.14
C ASP A 335 25.06 14.80 5.29
N LYS A 336 24.18 14.61 6.31
CA LYS A 336 24.42 13.69 7.41
C LYS A 336 24.58 12.25 6.94
N LEU A 337 23.67 11.74 6.08
CA LEU A 337 23.73 10.36 5.62
C LEU A 337 24.93 10.09 4.70
N LEU A 338 25.36 11.07 3.95
CA LEU A 338 26.50 10.97 3.01
C LEU A 338 27.83 11.07 3.76
N GLY A 339 27.94 11.99 4.73
CA GLY A 339 29.15 12.27 5.48
C GLY A 339 29.43 11.33 6.65
N ASP A 340 28.35 10.90 7.36
CA ASP A 340 28.49 10.03 8.54
C ASP A 340 28.25 8.56 8.17
N THR A 341 29.35 7.85 7.93
CA THR A 341 29.30 6.44 7.52
C THR A 341 28.74 5.53 8.62
N ASP A 342 29.12 5.78 9.88
CA ASP A 342 28.69 4.95 11.01
C ASP A 342 27.18 5.10 11.25
N PHE A 343 26.68 6.33 11.21
CA PHE A 343 25.25 6.60 11.30
C PHE A 343 24.47 5.92 10.17
N ARG A 344 24.94 6.02 8.93
CA ARG A 344 24.33 5.40 7.77
C ARG A 344 24.31 3.87 7.89
N GLN A 345 25.44 3.24 8.25
CA GLN A 345 25.55 1.80 8.41
C GLN A 345 24.69 1.28 9.57
N ASN A 346 24.60 2.04 10.66
CA ASN A 346 23.70 1.71 11.76
C ASN A 346 22.23 1.67 11.32
N LEU A 347 21.77 2.65 10.52
CA LEU A 347 20.41 2.63 9.96
C LEU A 347 20.19 1.43 9.02
N GLN A 348 21.18 1.07 8.19
CA GLN A 348 21.11 -0.12 7.32
C GLN A 348 20.99 -1.39 8.14
N GLN A 349 21.75 -1.51 9.22
CA GLN A 349 21.73 -2.66 10.12
C GLN A 349 20.36 -2.77 10.83
N ILE A 350 19.85 -1.68 11.38
CA ILE A 350 18.55 -1.66 12.05
C ILE A 350 17.44 -2.04 11.05
N ALA A 351 17.42 -1.42 9.85
CA ALA A 351 16.45 -1.72 8.80
C ALA A 351 16.48 -3.21 8.41
N TRP A 352 17.66 -3.83 8.39
CA TRP A 352 17.81 -5.24 8.10
C TRP A 352 17.39 -6.15 9.25
N GLN A 353 17.81 -5.87 10.48
CA GLN A 353 17.60 -6.74 11.64
C GLN A 353 16.19 -6.62 12.22
N ASP A 354 15.66 -5.38 12.27
CA ASP A 354 14.35 -5.08 12.85
C ASP A 354 13.34 -4.71 11.76
N PHE A 355 12.92 -5.71 10.97
CA PHE A 355 11.89 -5.53 9.94
C PHE A 355 10.68 -6.42 10.20
N PRO A 356 9.68 -5.95 10.97
CA PRO A 356 8.47 -6.72 11.28
C PRO A 356 7.39 -6.66 10.19
N PHE A 357 7.52 -5.77 9.20
CA PHE A 357 6.47 -5.48 8.20
C PHE A 357 6.57 -6.40 6.98
N THR A 358 6.58 -7.71 7.22
CA THR A 358 6.59 -8.68 6.13
C THR A 358 5.19 -8.87 5.51
N ASP A 359 5.14 -9.35 4.27
CA ASP A 359 3.90 -9.78 3.62
C ASP A 359 3.19 -10.90 4.43
N THR A 360 3.95 -11.79 5.05
CA THR A 360 3.42 -12.82 5.95
C THR A 360 2.74 -12.21 7.19
N ALA A 361 3.39 -11.25 7.86
CA ALA A 361 2.81 -10.59 9.02
C ALA A 361 1.53 -9.81 8.64
N MET A 362 1.51 -9.15 7.47
CA MET A 362 0.32 -8.49 6.93
C MET A 362 -0.80 -9.49 6.71
N ALA A 363 -0.52 -10.63 6.07
CA ALA A 363 -1.51 -11.65 5.77
C ALA A 363 -2.06 -12.30 7.05
N GLU A 364 -1.22 -12.64 8.02
CA GLU A 364 -1.63 -13.21 9.30
C GLU A 364 -2.55 -12.26 10.09
N ALA A 365 -2.19 -10.96 10.16
CA ALA A 365 -3.04 -9.96 10.81
C ALA A 365 -4.40 -9.81 10.10
N ALA A 366 -4.41 -9.76 8.78
CA ALA A 366 -5.65 -9.68 8.00
C ALA A 366 -6.52 -10.94 8.16
N ASP A 367 -5.91 -12.13 8.18
CA ASP A 367 -6.64 -13.40 8.35
C ASP A 367 -7.28 -13.50 9.74
N GLN A 368 -6.60 -13.01 10.78
CA GLN A 368 -7.19 -12.91 12.13
C GLN A 368 -8.42 -11.99 12.16
N LEU A 369 -8.35 -10.83 11.52
CA LEU A 369 -9.47 -9.88 11.46
C LEU A 369 -10.64 -10.42 10.63
N ARG A 370 -10.37 -11.15 9.56
CA ARG A 370 -11.39 -11.85 8.76
C ARG A 370 -12.10 -12.93 9.58
N LEU A 371 -11.34 -13.70 10.36
CA LEU A 371 -11.90 -14.70 11.25
C LEU A 371 -12.78 -14.08 12.32
N GLN A 372 -12.37 -12.97 12.95
CA GLN A 372 -13.18 -12.23 13.91
C GLN A 372 -14.49 -11.74 13.27
N ALA A 373 -14.44 -11.22 12.03
CA ALA A 373 -15.62 -10.78 11.29
C ALA A 373 -16.60 -11.94 11.00
N LEU A 374 -16.10 -13.14 10.74
CA LEU A 374 -16.92 -14.35 10.52
C LEU A 374 -17.58 -14.87 11.79
N ILE A 375 -16.88 -14.79 12.94
CA ILE A 375 -17.40 -15.25 14.24
C ILE A 375 -18.43 -14.26 14.79
N GLY A 376 -18.15 -12.97 14.73
CA GLY A 376 -19.03 -11.91 15.25
C GLY A 376 -20.32 -11.71 14.45
N SER A 377 -20.47 -12.40 13.32
CA SER A 377 -21.66 -12.37 12.45
C SER A 377 -22.63 -13.54 12.73
N ARG A 378 -22.25 -14.49 13.57
CA ARG A 378 -23.09 -15.62 14.02
C ARG A 378 -23.78 -15.25 15.33
#